data_655a81b1e672360cdc522adc63e10085
#
_entry.id   655a81b1e672360cdc522adc63e10085
#
_cell.length_a   1.000
_cell.length_b   1.000
_cell.length_c   1.000
_cell.angle_alpha   90.00
_cell.angle_beta   90.00
_cell.angle_gamma   90.00
#
_symmetry.space_group_name_H-M   'P 1'
#
loop_
_entity.id
_entity.type
_entity.pdbx_description
1 polymer ?
#
loop_
_entity_poly.entity_id
_entity_poly.type
_entity_poly.pdbx_seq_one_letter_code
_entity_poly.pdbx_strand_id
1 'polypeptide(L)'
;MAPESTASSPRLTIQNGRLLDPAAGVDDVTDVVLEDGRVVSIGKVDEPEGETLDATGLIVSPGLIDPHVHFREPGGEHKETIATGAASAINGGFTSVGVMPNTTPTLDDDGRVEFVHRQAEKADLCNVFVVGAATKGREGKELAEIGLMAKAGAVAFSDDGCAVASAAVMAKALSYVAMTGKVFMQHCEDPELGGGAMNAGTLATKMGLPGWPRVAEELTLQRDIQLCKSQSYACRYHAQHMTTAWGVEILRRAQRDAKAAGHPGVLTGEASPHHLLLTEDACAGYNTLAKMNPPLRQQSDIDALRAGIADGTITVLATDHAPHTQEEKSLEFAAAPYGIVGLDCALPLYIKALIEPGVIDWPKLIELLTINPARLCGLDGKGTLAPGSDADVTLIDPDAEWTIDINQFASKARNCPFDGWTVRGRAVGTIVGGVRKK
;
A
#
# COMPACT_ATOMS: atom_id res chain seq x y z
N MET A 1 1.67 -27.14 -8.31
CA MET A 1 2.42 -26.88 -9.54
C MET A 1 1.53 -25.99 -10.40
N ALA A 2 1.84 -24.71 -10.49
CA ALA A 2 1.17 -23.81 -11.43
C ALA A 2 1.56 -24.25 -12.85
N PRO A 3 0.68 -24.11 -13.84
CA PRO A 3 1.05 -24.35 -15.22
C PRO A 3 2.07 -23.26 -15.62
N GLU A 4 3.26 -23.69 -16.06
CA GLU A 4 4.22 -22.80 -16.71
C GLU A 4 3.54 -22.20 -17.96
N SER A 5 3.27 -20.91 -17.91
CA SER A 5 2.91 -20.15 -19.10
C SER A 5 4.13 -20.13 -20.04
N THR A 6 4.11 -20.96 -21.07
CA THR A 6 5.19 -21.10 -22.06
C THR A 6 5.12 -20.06 -23.17
N ALA A 7 4.52 -18.92 -22.97
CA ALA A 7 4.70 -17.78 -23.85
C ALA A 7 5.95 -17.01 -23.40
N SER A 8 7.08 -17.19 -24.09
CA SER A 8 8.27 -16.37 -23.88
C SER A 8 7.88 -14.91 -24.07
N SER A 9 8.09 -14.07 -23.06
CA SER A 9 7.95 -12.62 -23.26
C SER A 9 9.10 -12.17 -24.18
N PRO A 10 8.80 -11.35 -25.19
CA PRO A 10 9.83 -10.88 -26.10
C PRO A 10 10.92 -10.12 -25.35
N ARG A 11 12.13 -10.19 -25.84
CA ARG A 11 13.26 -9.42 -25.31
C ARG A 11 12.98 -7.93 -25.49
N LEU A 12 13.07 -7.17 -24.39
CA LEU A 12 12.88 -5.72 -24.35
C LEU A 12 14.11 -5.07 -23.73
N THR A 13 14.70 -4.09 -24.44
CA THR A 13 15.79 -3.26 -23.91
C THR A 13 15.27 -1.86 -23.61
N ILE A 14 15.33 -1.43 -22.36
CA ILE A 14 15.01 -0.07 -21.92
C ILE A 14 16.32 0.71 -21.92
N GLN A 15 16.44 1.75 -22.76
CA GLN A 15 17.68 2.48 -22.99
C GLN A 15 17.64 3.91 -22.45
N ASN A 16 18.82 4.42 -22.07
CA ASN A 16 19.08 5.83 -21.75
C ASN A 16 18.30 6.39 -20.54
N GLY A 17 17.61 5.56 -19.79
CA GLY A 17 16.88 6.01 -18.60
C GLY A 17 17.79 6.13 -17.38
N ARG A 18 17.42 7.01 -16.42
CA ARG A 18 18.01 7.01 -15.08
C ARG A 18 17.49 5.80 -14.31
N LEU A 19 18.28 4.73 -14.29
CA LEU A 19 17.96 3.57 -13.46
C LEU A 19 18.14 3.94 -11.99
N LEU A 20 17.05 3.83 -11.24
CA LEU A 20 16.99 4.09 -9.81
C LEU A 20 16.51 2.87 -9.06
N ASP A 21 17.45 2.06 -8.60
CA ASP A 21 17.21 0.83 -7.82
C ASP A 21 17.94 0.89 -6.47
N PRO A 22 17.25 1.32 -5.41
CA PRO A 22 17.84 1.41 -4.07
C PRO A 22 18.31 0.08 -3.50
N ALA A 23 17.65 -1.03 -3.89
CA ALA A 23 18.01 -2.37 -3.41
C ALA A 23 19.34 -2.86 -4.00
N ALA A 24 19.59 -2.53 -5.27
CA ALA A 24 20.86 -2.82 -5.95
C ALA A 24 21.92 -1.73 -5.73
N GLY A 25 21.55 -0.61 -5.11
CA GLY A 25 22.44 0.55 -4.93
C GLY A 25 22.79 1.27 -6.23
N VAL A 26 21.88 1.27 -7.22
CA VAL A 26 22.08 1.87 -8.54
C VAL A 26 21.29 3.17 -8.64
N ASP A 27 21.97 4.25 -9.06
CA ASP A 27 21.40 5.52 -9.46
C ASP A 27 22.28 6.09 -10.59
N ASP A 28 22.02 5.65 -11.82
CA ASP A 28 22.85 6.02 -12.99
C ASP A 28 22.04 5.93 -14.29
N VAL A 29 22.49 6.65 -15.34
CA VAL A 29 21.92 6.55 -16.69
C VAL A 29 22.50 5.32 -17.38
N THR A 30 21.68 4.28 -17.51
CA THR A 30 22.09 2.98 -18.05
C THR A 30 20.94 2.28 -18.77
N ASP A 31 21.19 1.10 -19.31
CA ASP A 31 20.19 0.31 -20.00
C ASP A 31 19.82 -0.92 -19.16
N VAL A 32 18.57 -1.39 -19.32
CA VAL A 32 18.05 -2.59 -18.65
C VAL A 32 17.51 -3.54 -19.71
N VAL A 33 17.93 -4.80 -19.67
CA VAL A 33 17.47 -5.85 -20.59
C VAL A 33 16.53 -6.79 -19.86
N LEU A 34 15.35 -6.95 -20.41
CA LEU A 34 14.30 -7.85 -19.94
C LEU A 34 14.10 -8.97 -20.96
N GLU A 35 13.95 -10.21 -20.51
CA GLU A 35 13.67 -11.37 -21.34
C GLU A 35 13.00 -12.46 -20.49
N ASP A 36 12.03 -13.15 -21.05
CA ASP A 36 11.32 -14.26 -20.40
C ASP A 36 10.82 -13.92 -18.99
N GLY A 37 10.30 -12.70 -18.80
CA GLY A 37 9.76 -12.23 -17.54
C GLY A 37 10.80 -11.91 -16.46
N ARG A 38 12.09 -11.88 -16.82
CA ARG A 38 13.21 -11.63 -15.91
C ARG A 38 14.09 -10.47 -16.38
N VAL A 39 14.74 -9.82 -15.44
CA VAL A 39 15.84 -8.91 -15.73
C VAL A 39 17.07 -9.74 -16.08
N VAL A 40 17.61 -9.55 -17.28
CA VAL A 40 18.79 -10.28 -17.77
C VAL A 40 20.07 -9.55 -17.39
N SER A 41 20.13 -8.25 -17.67
CA SER A 41 21.33 -7.46 -17.41
C SER A 41 21.02 -5.97 -17.21
N ILE A 42 21.92 -5.29 -16.52
CA ILE A 42 22.03 -3.84 -16.40
C ILE A 42 23.38 -3.44 -16.97
N GLY A 43 23.40 -2.42 -17.83
CA GLY A 43 24.61 -1.93 -18.46
C GLY A 43 24.34 -1.46 -19.89
N LYS A 44 25.23 -0.65 -20.45
CA LYS A 44 25.10 -0.14 -21.82
C LYS A 44 25.03 -1.26 -22.84
N VAL A 45 24.08 -1.13 -23.78
CA VAL A 45 23.84 -2.07 -24.88
C VAL A 45 23.97 -1.31 -26.20
N ASP A 46 25.08 -1.53 -26.93
CA ASP A 46 25.35 -0.81 -28.18
C ASP A 46 24.44 -1.30 -29.32
N GLU A 47 24.19 -2.61 -29.38
CA GLU A 47 23.34 -3.26 -30.39
C GLU A 47 22.22 -4.06 -29.68
N PRO A 48 21.09 -3.40 -29.34
CA PRO A 48 20.01 -4.09 -28.68
C PRO A 48 19.29 -5.07 -29.59
N GLU A 49 19.05 -6.27 -29.08
CA GLU A 49 18.20 -7.27 -29.70
C GLU A 49 16.75 -7.16 -29.23
N GLY A 50 15.79 -7.42 -30.10
CA GLY A 50 14.37 -7.39 -29.78
C GLY A 50 13.76 -5.99 -29.82
N GLU A 51 12.77 -5.75 -28.97
CA GLU A 51 12.12 -4.44 -28.82
C GLU A 51 12.99 -3.48 -28.02
N THR A 52 13.01 -2.21 -28.43
CA THR A 52 13.72 -1.15 -27.69
C THR A 52 12.75 -0.06 -27.24
N LEU A 53 12.96 0.45 -26.03
CA LEU A 53 12.22 1.56 -25.48
C LEU A 53 13.21 2.63 -25.02
N ASP A 54 13.13 3.82 -25.62
CA ASP A 54 13.94 4.97 -25.18
C ASP A 54 13.31 5.61 -23.95
N ALA A 55 14.05 5.60 -22.86
CA ALA A 55 13.67 6.18 -21.55
C ALA A 55 14.44 7.47 -21.24
N THR A 56 14.95 8.17 -22.26
CA THR A 56 15.67 9.45 -22.08
C THR A 56 14.82 10.43 -21.27
N GLY A 57 15.37 10.95 -20.19
CA GLY A 57 14.68 11.88 -19.28
C GLY A 57 13.74 11.22 -18.26
N LEU A 58 13.55 9.90 -18.36
CA LEU A 58 12.70 9.15 -17.42
C LEU A 58 13.53 8.50 -16.31
N ILE A 59 12.88 8.29 -15.15
CA ILE A 59 13.36 7.38 -14.13
C ILE A 59 12.85 5.98 -14.47
N VAL A 60 13.76 5.01 -14.53
CA VAL A 60 13.49 3.58 -14.63
C VAL A 60 13.62 3.01 -13.23
N SER A 61 12.53 2.57 -12.63
CA SER A 61 12.54 2.00 -11.29
C SER A 61 12.04 0.55 -11.30
N PRO A 62 12.37 -0.25 -10.28
CA PRO A 62 11.60 -1.46 -10.01
C PRO A 62 10.12 -1.13 -9.96
N GLY A 63 9.26 -2.06 -10.35
CA GLY A 63 7.82 -1.87 -10.32
C GLY A 63 7.33 -1.45 -8.93
N LEU A 64 6.49 -0.42 -8.87
CA LEU A 64 5.94 0.06 -7.60
C LEU A 64 5.02 -1.00 -7.00
N ILE A 65 5.03 -1.10 -5.66
CA ILE A 65 4.27 -2.08 -4.88
C ILE A 65 3.41 -1.34 -3.85
N ASP A 66 2.12 -1.60 -3.87
CA ASP A 66 1.19 -1.10 -2.86
C ASP A 66 0.65 -2.28 -2.02
N PRO A 67 1.07 -2.44 -0.77
CA PRO A 67 0.65 -3.57 0.05
C PRO A 67 -0.75 -3.44 0.67
N HIS A 68 -1.48 -2.33 0.40
CA HIS A 68 -2.73 -2.02 1.07
C HIS A 68 -3.77 -1.41 0.12
N VAL A 69 -4.62 -2.27 -0.48
CA VAL A 69 -5.71 -1.85 -1.36
C VAL A 69 -6.99 -2.66 -1.11
N HIS A 70 -8.16 -2.10 -1.47
CA HIS A 70 -9.47 -2.71 -1.29
C HIS A 70 -10.18 -2.88 -2.64
N PHE A 71 -9.99 -4.02 -3.30
CA PHE A 71 -10.63 -4.29 -4.61
C PHE A 71 -12.07 -4.78 -4.52
N ARG A 72 -12.61 -4.91 -3.32
CA ARG A 72 -14.02 -5.18 -3.05
C ARG A 72 -14.56 -6.52 -3.57
N GLU A 73 -13.92 -7.21 -4.47
CA GLU A 73 -14.28 -8.51 -5.00
C GLU A 73 -13.62 -9.64 -4.17
N PRO A 74 -14.42 -10.62 -3.67
CA PRO A 74 -15.84 -10.87 -3.97
C PRO A 74 -16.83 -10.01 -3.19
N GLY A 75 -18.03 -9.80 -3.79
CA GLY A 75 -19.25 -9.31 -3.14
C GLY A 75 -19.46 -7.80 -3.14
N GLY A 76 -18.47 -7.01 -3.56
CA GLY A 76 -18.55 -5.56 -3.72
C GLY A 76 -18.22 -5.07 -5.13
N GLU A 77 -18.46 -5.91 -6.15
CA GLU A 77 -18.07 -5.68 -7.54
C GLU A 77 -18.71 -4.43 -8.15
N HIS A 78 -19.81 -3.97 -7.57
CA HIS A 78 -20.43 -2.70 -7.96
C HIS A 78 -19.55 -1.48 -7.62
N LYS A 79 -18.68 -1.58 -6.61
CA LYS A 79 -17.71 -0.54 -6.20
C LYS A 79 -16.40 -0.65 -6.96
N GLU A 80 -15.84 -1.87 -7.02
CA GLU A 80 -14.57 -2.19 -7.68
C GLU A 80 -14.51 -3.69 -7.94
N THR A 81 -13.77 -4.09 -8.97
CA THR A 81 -13.42 -5.48 -9.24
C THR A 81 -11.89 -5.64 -9.18
N ILE A 82 -11.40 -6.86 -9.08
CA ILE A 82 -9.96 -7.13 -9.18
C ILE A 82 -9.41 -6.61 -10.52
N ALA A 83 -10.15 -6.76 -11.61
CA ALA A 83 -9.72 -6.28 -12.92
C ALA A 83 -9.63 -4.75 -13.01
N THR A 84 -10.63 -4.02 -12.48
CA THR A 84 -10.62 -2.54 -12.54
C THR A 84 -9.65 -1.94 -11.54
N GLY A 85 -9.49 -2.53 -10.35
CA GLY A 85 -8.47 -2.14 -9.39
C GLY A 85 -7.05 -2.40 -9.91
N ALA A 86 -6.82 -3.54 -10.57
CA ALA A 86 -5.55 -3.83 -11.24
C ALA A 86 -5.25 -2.86 -12.39
N ALA A 87 -6.27 -2.44 -13.15
CA ALA A 87 -6.12 -1.39 -14.16
C ALA A 87 -5.74 -0.04 -13.54
N SER A 88 -6.35 0.31 -12.39
CA SER A 88 -6.00 1.50 -11.61
C SER A 88 -4.54 1.44 -11.12
N ALA A 89 -4.10 0.29 -10.62
CA ALA A 89 -2.71 0.06 -10.21
C ALA A 89 -1.75 0.32 -11.38
N ILE A 90 -1.98 -0.31 -12.53
CA ILE A 90 -1.17 -0.13 -13.75
C ILE A 90 -1.16 1.35 -14.19
N ASN A 91 -2.30 2.03 -14.13
CA ASN A 91 -2.38 3.44 -14.50
C ASN A 91 -1.53 4.32 -13.57
N GLY A 92 -1.49 4.00 -12.29
CA GLY A 92 -0.66 4.68 -11.27
C GLY A 92 0.81 4.27 -11.25
N GLY A 93 1.21 3.24 -12.00
CA GLY A 93 2.59 2.74 -12.06
C GLY A 93 2.88 1.58 -11.09
N PHE A 94 1.85 1.03 -10.44
CA PHE A 94 2.01 -0.11 -9.54
C PHE A 94 1.94 -1.43 -10.31
N THR A 95 3.00 -2.22 -10.22
CA THR A 95 3.09 -3.55 -10.82
C THR A 95 2.58 -4.65 -9.89
N SER A 96 2.44 -4.32 -8.61
CA SER A 96 2.06 -5.28 -7.57
C SER A 96 1.18 -4.62 -6.51
N VAL A 97 0.15 -5.32 -6.05
CA VAL A 97 -0.76 -4.82 -5.01
C VAL A 97 -1.15 -5.92 -4.03
N GLY A 98 -1.33 -5.56 -2.74
CA GLY A 98 -1.83 -6.42 -1.68
C GLY A 98 -3.29 -6.12 -1.35
N VAL A 99 -4.21 -7.04 -1.69
CA VAL A 99 -5.64 -6.83 -1.43
C VAL A 99 -6.03 -7.23 -0.01
N MET A 100 -6.76 -6.34 0.68
CA MET A 100 -7.23 -6.53 2.04
C MET A 100 -8.41 -7.49 2.14
N PRO A 101 -8.60 -8.16 3.30
CA PRO A 101 -9.57 -9.24 3.46
C PRO A 101 -11.01 -8.79 3.64
N ASN A 102 -11.31 -7.48 3.65
CA ASN A 102 -12.62 -6.91 3.96
C ASN A 102 -13.63 -6.98 2.80
N THR A 103 -13.75 -8.14 2.21
CA THR A 103 -14.70 -8.52 1.16
C THR A 103 -15.96 -9.22 1.73
N THR A 104 -16.91 -9.57 0.89
CA THR A 104 -18.12 -10.29 1.28
C THR A 104 -18.35 -11.47 0.34
N PRO A 105 -18.00 -12.71 0.76
CA PRO A 105 -17.47 -13.09 2.06
C PRO A 105 -16.04 -12.59 2.31
N THR A 106 -15.67 -12.47 3.59
CA THR A 106 -14.30 -12.15 4.04
C THR A 106 -13.29 -13.18 3.53
N LEU A 107 -12.05 -12.77 3.20
CA LEU A 107 -10.97 -13.68 2.80
C LEU A 107 -10.37 -14.38 4.04
N ASP A 108 -11.09 -15.33 4.63
CA ASP A 108 -10.73 -16.00 5.88
C ASP A 108 -10.54 -17.52 5.74
N ASP A 109 -10.51 -18.04 4.51
CA ASP A 109 -10.15 -19.41 4.14
C ASP A 109 -9.32 -19.48 2.86
N ASP A 110 -8.69 -20.62 2.61
CA ASP A 110 -7.82 -20.89 1.45
C ASP A 110 -8.57 -20.82 0.10
N GLY A 111 -9.81 -21.27 0.03
CA GLY A 111 -10.61 -21.24 -1.20
C GLY A 111 -10.86 -19.81 -1.69
N ARG A 112 -11.01 -18.84 -0.77
CA ARG A 112 -11.17 -17.43 -1.11
C ARG A 112 -9.85 -16.78 -1.54
N VAL A 113 -8.73 -17.19 -0.95
CA VAL A 113 -7.40 -16.79 -1.43
C VAL A 113 -7.19 -17.26 -2.88
N GLU A 114 -7.49 -18.52 -3.18
CA GLU A 114 -7.41 -19.05 -4.55
C GLU A 114 -8.37 -18.35 -5.51
N PHE A 115 -9.56 -17.95 -5.04
CA PHE A 115 -10.51 -17.20 -5.87
C PHE A 115 -9.88 -15.88 -6.32
N VAL A 116 -9.27 -15.10 -5.42
CA VAL A 116 -8.63 -13.81 -5.75
C VAL A 116 -7.51 -14.03 -6.76
N HIS A 117 -6.63 -15.02 -6.55
CA HIS A 117 -5.57 -15.34 -7.49
C HIS A 117 -6.10 -15.65 -8.89
N ARG A 118 -7.16 -16.48 -9.00
CA ARG A 118 -7.79 -16.79 -10.29
C ARG A 118 -8.41 -15.57 -10.98
N GLN A 119 -8.98 -14.63 -10.24
CA GLN A 119 -9.49 -13.38 -10.84
C GLN A 119 -8.35 -12.46 -11.30
N ALA A 120 -7.25 -12.42 -10.55
CA ALA A 120 -6.05 -11.68 -10.94
C ALA A 120 -5.41 -12.26 -12.22
N GLU A 121 -5.29 -13.58 -12.31
CA GLU A 121 -4.82 -14.27 -13.52
C GLU A 121 -5.67 -13.94 -14.75
N LYS A 122 -7.01 -13.91 -14.60
CA LYS A 122 -7.93 -13.54 -15.69
C LYS A 122 -7.81 -12.07 -16.09
N ALA A 123 -7.53 -11.18 -15.14
CA ALA A 123 -7.32 -9.76 -15.43
C ALA A 123 -6.03 -9.53 -16.21
N ASP A 124 -4.99 -10.31 -15.96
CA ASP A 124 -3.67 -10.26 -16.61
C ASP A 124 -3.11 -8.82 -16.70
N LEU A 125 -3.13 -8.09 -15.60
CA LEU A 125 -2.66 -6.71 -15.52
C LEU A 125 -1.46 -6.56 -14.59
N CYS A 126 -1.69 -6.51 -13.28
CA CYS A 126 -0.64 -6.44 -12.26
C CYS A 126 -0.60 -7.72 -11.41
N ASN A 127 0.47 -7.89 -10.64
CA ASN A 127 0.54 -8.95 -9.63
C ASN A 127 -0.39 -8.58 -8.46
N VAL A 128 -1.34 -9.45 -8.14
CA VAL A 128 -2.25 -9.28 -7.01
C VAL A 128 -1.92 -10.31 -5.94
N PHE A 129 -1.51 -9.82 -4.78
CA PHE A 129 -1.24 -10.64 -3.59
C PHE A 129 -2.42 -10.54 -2.62
N VAL A 130 -2.59 -11.56 -1.81
CA VAL A 130 -3.70 -11.62 -0.85
C VAL A 130 -3.20 -11.41 0.56
N VAL A 131 -3.84 -10.48 1.26
CA VAL A 131 -3.79 -10.37 2.72
C VAL A 131 -4.99 -11.15 3.26
N GLY A 132 -4.73 -12.24 3.98
CA GLY A 132 -5.79 -13.06 4.58
C GLY A 132 -6.33 -12.44 5.87
N ALA A 133 -7.59 -12.73 6.22
CA ALA A 133 -8.13 -12.33 7.51
C ALA A 133 -7.41 -13.08 8.65
N ALA A 134 -7.12 -12.38 9.75
CA ALA A 134 -6.55 -13.00 10.94
C ALA A 134 -7.63 -13.71 11.78
N THR A 135 -8.86 -13.20 11.74
CA THR A 135 -10.00 -13.81 12.45
C THR A 135 -11.17 -14.08 11.50
N LYS A 136 -11.99 -15.10 11.83
CA LYS A 136 -13.17 -15.46 11.05
C LYS A 136 -14.11 -14.28 10.93
N GLY A 137 -14.50 -13.96 9.69
CA GLY A 137 -15.36 -12.82 9.39
C GLY A 137 -14.77 -11.46 9.82
N ARG A 138 -13.52 -11.38 10.22
CA ARG A 138 -12.86 -10.20 10.83
C ARG A 138 -13.58 -9.71 12.11
N GLU A 139 -14.13 -10.65 12.88
CA GLU A 139 -14.88 -10.34 14.11
C GLU A 139 -13.99 -10.16 15.34
N GLY A 140 -12.67 -10.40 15.25
CA GLY A 140 -11.76 -10.31 16.40
C GLY A 140 -11.98 -11.34 17.50
N LYS A 141 -12.71 -12.45 17.21
CA LYS A 141 -13.13 -13.45 18.21
C LYS A 141 -12.44 -14.79 18.06
N GLU A 142 -12.48 -15.38 16.88
CA GLU A 142 -11.94 -16.70 16.54
C GLU A 142 -10.92 -16.57 15.40
N LEU A 143 -9.78 -17.24 15.52
CA LEU A 143 -8.77 -17.19 14.45
C LEU A 143 -9.32 -17.83 13.15
N ALA A 144 -8.95 -17.23 12.03
CA ALA A 144 -9.19 -17.76 10.70
C ALA A 144 -8.22 -18.92 10.39
N GLU A 145 -8.33 -19.49 9.20
CA GLU A 145 -7.50 -20.63 8.75
C GLU A 145 -6.11 -20.15 8.27
N ILE A 146 -5.38 -19.41 9.14
CA ILE A 146 -4.12 -18.72 8.84
C ILE A 146 -3.11 -19.63 8.11
N GLY A 147 -2.93 -20.88 8.63
CA GLY A 147 -1.97 -21.81 8.05
C GLY A 147 -2.36 -22.33 6.66
N LEU A 148 -3.65 -22.50 6.38
CA LEU A 148 -4.14 -22.93 5.06
C LEU A 148 -4.05 -21.77 4.07
N MET A 149 -4.47 -20.57 4.46
CA MET A 149 -4.35 -19.37 3.63
C MET A 149 -2.89 -19.05 3.27
N ALA A 150 -1.95 -19.19 4.22
CA ALA A 150 -0.52 -19.01 3.93
C ALA A 150 -0.01 -20.02 2.88
N LYS A 151 -0.48 -21.29 2.93
CA LYS A 151 -0.14 -22.29 1.91
C LYS A 151 -0.80 -22.01 0.56
N ALA A 152 -1.98 -21.42 0.56
CA ALA A 152 -2.68 -20.97 -0.66
C ALA A 152 -2.11 -19.70 -1.27
N GLY A 153 -1.11 -19.06 -0.62
CA GLY A 153 -0.39 -17.91 -1.18
C GLY A 153 -0.68 -16.57 -0.50
N ALA A 154 -1.41 -16.53 0.63
CA ALA A 154 -1.54 -15.30 1.39
C ALA A 154 -0.16 -14.83 1.88
N VAL A 155 0.14 -13.54 1.67
CA VAL A 155 1.45 -12.94 1.97
C VAL A 155 1.51 -12.25 3.32
N ALA A 156 0.37 -11.90 3.88
CA ALA A 156 0.20 -11.22 5.16
C ALA A 156 -1.16 -11.57 5.77
N PHE A 157 -1.39 -11.13 7.01
CA PHE A 157 -2.68 -11.31 7.71
C PHE A 157 -3.11 -10.02 8.39
N SER A 158 -4.41 -9.71 8.27
CA SER A 158 -5.02 -8.49 8.82
C SER A 158 -6.52 -8.68 9.00
N ASP A 159 -7.10 -7.98 9.97
CA ASP A 159 -8.56 -7.77 10.01
C ASP A 159 -8.93 -6.37 9.49
N ASP A 160 -8.13 -5.80 8.59
CA ASP A 160 -8.22 -4.41 8.15
C ASP A 160 -9.65 -3.90 7.88
N GLY A 161 -9.84 -2.62 8.26
CA GLY A 161 -11.12 -1.98 8.48
C GLY A 161 -11.75 -2.33 9.84
N CYS A 162 -11.16 -3.30 10.58
CA CYS A 162 -11.46 -3.65 11.96
C CYS A 162 -10.15 -3.92 12.70
N ALA A 163 -10.15 -3.76 14.02
CA ALA A 163 -9.02 -4.16 14.83
C ALA A 163 -9.32 -5.47 15.58
N VAL A 164 -8.30 -6.29 15.79
CA VAL A 164 -8.40 -7.39 16.77
C VAL A 164 -8.36 -6.79 18.18
N ALA A 165 -9.53 -6.45 18.74
CA ALA A 165 -9.64 -5.71 20.00
C ALA A 165 -9.15 -6.51 21.21
N SER A 166 -9.44 -7.81 21.26
CA SER A 166 -9.05 -8.67 22.38
C SER A 166 -7.54 -8.92 22.39
N ALA A 167 -6.85 -8.48 23.44
CA ALA A 167 -5.42 -8.76 23.61
C ALA A 167 -5.11 -10.27 23.62
N ALA A 168 -6.01 -11.10 24.14
CA ALA A 168 -5.83 -12.56 24.17
C ALA A 168 -5.95 -13.18 22.77
N VAL A 169 -6.89 -12.69 21.92
CA VAL A 169 -7.02 -13.13 20.53
C VAL A 169 -5.83 -12.63 19.72
N MET A 170 -5.46 -11.35 19.90
CA MET A 170 -4.31 -10.75 19.23
C MET A 170 -3.01 -11.49 19.52
N ALA A 171 -2.74 -11.84 20.77
CA ALA A 171 -1.56 -12.63 21.14
C ALA A 171 -1.52 -13.98 20.43
N LYS A 172 -2.68 -14.66 20.30
CA LYS A 172 -2.78 -15.91 19.53
C LYS A 172 -2.57 -15.66 18.04
N ALA A 173 -3.19 -14.62 17.45
CA ALA A 173 -3.02 -14.28 16.05
C ALA A 173 -1.54 -14.05 15.72
N LEU A 174 -0.82 -13.25 16.51
CA LEU A 174 0.62 -13.03 16.35
C LEU A 174 1.40 -14.34 16.39
N SER A 175 1.10 -15.23 17.36
CA SER A 175 1.79 -16.52 17.47
C SER A 175 1.55 -17.41 16.25
N TYR A 176 0.32 -17.47 15.72
CA TYR A 176 0.00 -18.30 14.56
C TYR A 176 0.56 -17.72 13.25
N VAL A 177 0.51 -16.39 13.08
CA VAL A 177 1.12 -15.71 11.92
C VAL A 177 2.64 -15.92 11.93
N ALA A 178 3.30 -15.84 13.09
CA ALA A 178 4.73 -16.11 13.23
C ALA A 178 5.13 -17.50 12.70
N MET A 179 4.28 -18.52 12.91
CA MET A 179 4.54 -19.89 12.43
C MET A 179 4.55 -19.99 10.90
N THR A 180 3.94 -19.05 10.20
CA THR A 180 3.93 -18.99 8.73
C THR A 180 5.08 -18.18 8.14
N GLY A 181 5.85 -17.48 8.96
CA GLY A 181 6.89 -16.53 8.52
C GLY A 181 6.33 -15.25 7.88
N LYS A 182 5.01 -15.07 7.91
CA LYS A 182 4.35 -13.89 7.34
C LYS A 182 4.29 -12.71 8.33
N VAL A 183 3.80 -11.57 7.90
CA VAL A 183 3.61 -10.36 8.70
C VAL A 183 2.15 -10.24 9.14
N PHE A 184 1.94 -9.74 10.37
CA PHE A 184 0.64 -9.26 10.82
C PHE A 184 0.54 -7.76 10.55
N MET A 185 -0.49 -7.34 9.83
CA MET A 185 -0.78 -5.94 9.51
C MET A 185 -2.01 -5.50 10.31
N GLN A 186 -1.88 -4.43 11.10
CA GLN A 186 -2.95 -4.00 12.00
C GLN A 186 -3.51 -2.64 11.60
N HIS A 187 -4.80 -2.59 11.35
CA HIS A 187 -5.60 -1.38 11.43
C HIS A 187 -5.70 -0.99 12.91
N CYS A 188 -4.88 0.00 13.32
CA CYS A 188 -4.74 0.36 14.72
C CYS A 188 -5.93 1.21 15.16
N GLU A 189 -6.95 0.56 15.71
CA GLU A 189 -8.16 1.21 16.22
C GLU A 189 -8.69 0.49 17.46
N ASP A 190 -8.93 1.23 18.54
CA ASP A 190 -9.74 0.72 19.63
C ASP A 190 -11.23 0.90 19.25
N PRO A 191 -12.01 -0.19 19.09
CA PRO A 191 -13.36 -0.11 18.57
C PRO A 191 -14.36 0.54 19.54
N GLU A 192 -14.04 0.60 20.83
CA GLU A 192 -14.90 1.29 21.82
C GLU A 192 -14.68 2.80 21.81
N LEU A 193 -13.50 3.25 21.39
CA LEU A 193 -13.14 4.66 21.21
C LEU A 193 -13.35 5.15 19.78
N GLY A 194 -13.38 4.22 18.81
CA GLY A 194 -13.59 4.47 17.41
C GLY A 194 -15.04 4.83 17.05
N GLY A 195 -15.33 4.84 15.73
CA GLY A 195 -16.71 5.05 15.23
C GLY A 195 -17.16 6.51 15.19
N GLY A 196 -16.25 7.46 15.39
CA GLY A 196 -16.52 8.89 15.14
C GLY A 196 -16.58 9.19 13.64
N ALA A 197 -17.22 10.26 13.24
CA ALA A 197 -17.36 10.64 11.82
C ALA A 197 -16.08 11.30 11.24
N MET A 198 -15.29 11.97 12.10
CA MET A 198 -14.07 12.68 11.74
C MET A 198 -13.16 12.85 12.98
N ASN A 199 -11.98 13.43 12.81
CA ASN A 199 -11.07 13.69 13.93
C ASN A 199 -11.76 14.45 15.07
N ALA A 200 -11.56 13.97 16.31
CA ALA A 200 -12.07 14.65 17.51
C ALA A 200 -11.36 15.99 17.70
N GLY A 201 -12.13 17.08 17.69
CA GLY A 201 -11.58 18.41 17.82
C GLY A 201 -12.62 19.51 17.66
N THR A 202 -12.13 20.74 17.55
CA THR A 202 -12.98 21.93 17.43
C THR A 202 -13.84 21.89 16.18
N LEU A 203 -13.33 21.38 15.05
CA LEU A 203 -14.08 21.32 13.82
C LEU A 203 -15.26 20.33 13.91
N ALA A 204 -15.03 19.12 14.42
CA ALA A 204 -16.09 18.13 14.65
C ALA A 204 -17.21 18.70 15.55
N THR A 205 -16.83 19.36 16.63
CA THR A 205 -17.80 20.01 17.54
C THR A 205 -18.60 21.10 16.85
N LYS A 206 -17.97 21.96 16.04
CA LYS A 206 -18.66 23.01 15.26
C LYS A 206 -19.60 22.43 14.20
N MET A 207 -19.24 21.29 13.61
CA MET A 207 -20.08 20.60 12.62
C MET A 207 -21.16 19.72 13.27
N GLY A 208 -21.19 19.58 14.59
CA GLY A 208 -22.14 18.72 15.29
C GLY A 208 -21.92 17.22 15.02
N LEU A 209 -20.68 16.82 14.70
CA LEU A 209 -20.33 15.44 14.35
C LEU A 209 -19.62 14.75 15.52
N PRO A 210 -19.81 13.41 15.69
CA PRO A 210 -19.06 12.65 16.67
C PRO A 210 -17.58 12.62 16.28
N GLY A 211 -16.72 12.98 17.24
CA GLY A 211 -15.28 13.00 17.04
C GLY A 211 -14.64 11.63 17.27
N TRP A 212 -13.58 11.36 16.51
CA TRP A 212 -12.75 10.16 16.61
C TRP A 212 -11.40 10.48 17.25
N PRO A 213 -11.18 10.11 18.51
CA PRO A 213 -9.99 10.53 19.25
C PRO A 213 -8.72 9.82 18.72
N ARG A 214 -7.59 10.53 18.78
CA ARG A 214 -6.26 9.97 18.39
C ARG A 214 -5.89 8.76 19.24
N VAL A 215 -6.25 8.76 20.50
CA VAL A 215 -5.92 7.70 21.46
C VAL A 215 -6.47 6.33 21.04
N ALA A 216 -7.49 6.26 20.19
CA ALA A 216 -7.98 5.00 19.63
C ALA A 216 -6.90 4.26 18.83
N GLU A 217 -6.11 4.98 18.01
CA GLU A 217 -4.96 4.44 17.29
C GLU A 217 -3.81 4.11 18.26
N GLU A 218 -3.47 5.05 19.11
CA GLU A 218 -2.29 5.00 19.98
C GLU A 218 -2.33 3.85 20.99
N LEU A 219 -3.50 3.61 21.61
CA LEU A 219 -3.67 2.50 22.57
C LEU A 219 -3.54 1.13 21.90
N THR A 220 -4.16 0.95 20.73
CA THR A 220 -4.07 -0.31 20.00
C THR A 220 -2.65 -0.59 19.57
N LEU A 221 -1.96 0.40 18.98
CA LEU A 221 -0.56 0.27 18.60
C LEU A 221 0.34 -0.07 19.80
N GLN A 222 0.19 0.65 20.90
CA GLN A 222 1.00 0.40 22.10
C GLN A 222 0.76 -0.98 22.69
N ARG A 223 -0.51 -1.43 22.76
CA ARG A 223 -0.88 -2.79 23.21
C ARG A 223 -0.19 -3.85 22.35
N ASP A 224 -0.29 -3.73 21.04
CA ASP A 224 0.21 -4.74 20.10
C ASP A 224 1.75 -4.84 20.15
N ILE A 225 2.43 -3.70 20.24
CA ILE A 225 3.88 -3.66 20.45
C ILE A 225 4.26 -4.40 21.75
N GLN A 226 3.51 -4.22 22.84
CA GLN A 226 3.77 -4.95 24.09
C GLN A 226 3.56 -6.46 23.91
N LEU A 227 2.55 -6.87 23.14
CA LEU A 227 2.33 -8.28 22.81
C LEU A 227 3.48 -8.84 21.97
N CYS A 228 3.95 -8.13 20.93
CA CYS A 228 5.11 -8.53 20.15
C CYS A 228 6.36 -8.69 21.04
N LYS A 229 6.61 -7.73 21.91
CA LYS A 229 7.73 -7.78 22.88
C LYS A 229 7.63 -8.96 23.82
N SER A 230 6.43 -9.25 24.37
CA SER A 230 6.20 -10.38 25.28
C SER A 230 6.43 -11.74 24.61
N GLN A 231 6.33 -11.82 23.29
CA GLN A 231 6.59 -13.00 22.47
C GLN A 231 8.00 -12.97 21.84
N SER A 232 8.92 -12.16 22.39
CA SER A 232 10.30 -12.04 21.91
C SER A 232 10.37 -11.65 20.42
N TYR A 233 9.43 -10.84 19.93
CA TYR A 233 9.34 -10.39 18.53
C TYR A 233 9.30 -11.53 17.51
N ALA A 234 8.69 -12.65 17.84
CA ALA A 234 8.60 -13.79 16.94
C ALA A 234 7.78 -13.51 15.67
N CYS A 235 6.74 -12.65 15.76
CA CYS A 235 5.95 -12.18 14.64
C CYS A 235 6.45 -10.83 14.13
N ARG A 236 6.54 -10.67 12.82
CA ARG A 236 6.67 -9.34 12.20
C ARG A 236 5.33 -8.62 12.30
N TYR A 237 5.37 -7.36 12.71
CA TYR A 237 4.19 -6.52 12.89
C TYR A 237 4.31 -5.25 12.08
N HIS A 238 3.22 -4.87 11.43
CA HIS A 238 3.11 -3.67 10.62
C HIS A 238 1.90 -2.83 11.05
N ALA A 239 2.14 -1.58 11.43
CA ALA A 239 1.09 -0.61 11.70
C ALA A 239 0.61 0.01 10.40
N GLN A 240 -0.64 -0.29 9.99
CA GLN A 240 -1.25 0.25 8.79
C GLN A 240 -1.57 1.73 8.96
N HIS A 241 -1.58 2.49 7.84
CA HIS A 241 -2.05 3.89 7.69
C HIS A 241 -1.94 4.75 8.96
N MET A 242 -0.76 4.91 9.51
CA MET A 242 -0.52 5.72 10.71
C MET A 242 -0.97 7.17 10.50
N THR A 243 -1.60 7.76 11.52
CA THR A 243 -2.16 9.12 11.41
C THR A 243 -1.76 10.06 12.54
N THR A 244 -1.24 9.56 13.67
CA THR A 244 -1.01 10.40 14.84
C THR A 244 0.48 10.62 15.14
N ALA A 245 0.81 11.83 15.58
CA ALA A 245 2.18 12.17 15.98
C ALA A 245 2.71 11.28 17.11
N TRP A 246 1.83 10.94 18.08
CA TRP A 246 2.22 10.07 19.17
C TRP A 246 2.36 8.60 18.72
N GLY A 247 1.53 8.15 17.79
CA GLY A 247 1.68 6.83 17.16
C GLY A 247 3.06 6.66 16.51
N VAL A 248 3.52 7.67 15.76
CA VAL A 248 4.88 7.67 15.18
C VAL A 248 5.95 7.55 16.27
N GLU A 249 5.81 8.29 17.36
CA GLU A 249 6.78 8.24 18.47
C GLU A 249 6.75 6.87 19.20
N ILE A 250 5.57 6.28 19.41
CA ILE A 250 5.41 4.93 19.95
C ILE A 250 6.18 3.92 19.08
N LEU A 251 5.95 3.94 17.76
CA LEU A 251 6.62 3.03 16.82
C LEU A 251 8.14 3.24 16.81
N ARG A 252 8.59 4.50 16.77
CA ARG A 252 10.02 4.87 16.78
C ARG A 252 10.74 4.30 18.00
N ARG A 253 10.15 4.43 19.18
CA ARG A 253 10.71 3.87 20.43
C ARG A 253 10.74 2.35 20.37
N ALA A 254 9.67 1.74 19.92
CA ALA A 254 9.56 0.29 19.83
C ALA A 254 10.57 -0.30 18.84
N GLN A 255 10.82 0.33 17.71
CA GLN A 255 11.84 -0.07 16.74
C GLN A 255 13.26 -0.01 17.32
N ARG A 256 13.55 1.05 18.10
CA ARG A 256 14.86 1.13 18.82
C ARG A 256 15.01 0.00 19.83
N ASP A 257 13.98 -0.28 20.61
CA ASP A 257 13.97 -1.39 21.60
C ASP A 257 14.15 -2.75 20.91
N ALA A 258 13.39 -3.00 19.82
CA ALA A 258 13.47 -4.23 19.06
C ALA A 258 14.87 -4.42 18.43
N LYS A 259 15.45 -3.36 17.86
CA LYS A 259 16.82 -3.38 17.31
C LYS A 259 17.86 -3.67 18.40
N ALA A 260 17.72 -3.06 19.58
CA ALA A 260 18.60 -3.32 20.72
C ALA A 260 18.47 -4.77 21.23
N ALA A 261 17.31 -5.39 21.07
CA ALA A 261 17.04 -6.79 21.39
C ALA A 261 17.48 -7.77 20.29
N GLY A 262 18.06 -7.29 19.17
CA GLY A 262 18.54 -8.14 18.07
C GLY A 262 17.49 -8.42 16.97
N HIS A 263 16.36 -7.70 16.96
CA HIS A 263 15.26 -7.87 16.00
C HIS A 263 15.01 -6.60 15.15
N PRO A 264 16.00 -6.13 14.36
CA PRO A 264 15.80 -4.96 13.50
C PRO A 264 14.74 -5.25 12.42
N GLY A 265 13.89 -4.26 12.12
CA GLY A 265 12.91 -4.35 11.04
C GLY A 265 11.69 -5.24 11.31
N VAL A 266 11.56 -5.79 12.53
CA VAL A 266 10.39 -6.61 12.89
C VAL A 266 9.12 -5.79 13.08
N LEU A 267 9.27 -4.53 13.47
CA LEU A 267 8.19 -3.55 13.60
C LEU A 267 8.31 -2.50 12.49
N THR A 268 7.25 -2.30 11.74
CA THR A 268 7.19 -1.37 10.60
C THR A 268 5.90 -0.59 10.61
N GLY A 269 5.79 0.45 9.80
CA GLY A 269 4.55 1.22 9.63
C GLY A 269 4.46 1.86 8.26
N GLU A 270 3.24 2.20 7.86
CA GLU A 270 2.94 2.83 6.58
C GLU A 270 2.23 4.17 6.72
N ALA A 271 2.25 4.97 5.65
CA ALA A 271 1.49 6.21 5.54
C ALA A 271 0.85 6.32 4.15
N SER A 272 -0.37 6.88 4.12
CA SER A 272 -1.14 7.05 2.89
C SER A 272 -1.10 8.50 2.39
N PRO A 273 -1.29 8.76 1.07
CA PRO A 273 -1.15 10.10 0.50
C PRO A 273 -2.09 11.12 1.15
N HIS A 274 -3.33 10.72 1.44
CA HIS A 274 -4.33 11.59 2.04
C HIS A 274 -3.97 11.99 3.47
N HIS A 275 -3.31 11.13 4.25
CA HIS A 275 -2.82 11.46 5.59
C HIS A 275 -1.55 12.33 5.58
N LEU A 276 -0.86 12.44 4.44
CA LEU A 276 0.32 13.29 4.27
C LEU A 276 -0.01 14.67 3.68
N LEU A 277 -1.21 14.86 3.09
CA LEU A 277 -1.57 16.05 2.34
C LEU A 277 -2.81 16.78 2.87
N LEU A 278 -3.75 16.07 3.52
CA LEU A 278 -5.03 16.61 3.94
C LEU A 278 -5.13 16.66 5.47
N THR A 279 -5.60 17.80 5.99
CA THR A 279 -6.01 17.93 7.38
C THR A 279 -7.52 17.68 7.55
N GLU A 280 -7.99 17.61 8.79
CA GLU A 280 -9.42 17.57 9.13
C GLU A 280 -10.24 18.66 8.45
N ASP A 281 -9.60 19.79 8.07
CA ASP A 281 -10.25 20.90 7.37
C ASP A 281 -10.81 20.50 6.00
N ALA A 282 -10.27 19.45 5.36
CA ALA A 282 -10.81 18.93 4.12
C ALA A 282 -12.24 18.37 4.27
N CYS A 283 -12.67 18.03 5.50
CA CYS A 283 -14.03 17.62 5.82
C CYS A 283 -15.00 18.80 5.99
N ALA A 284 -14.52 20.05 6.02
CA ALA A 284 -15.37 21.22 6.19
C ALA A 284 -16.48 21.27 5.12
N GLY A 285 -17.64 21.78 5.49
CA GLY A 285 -18.81 21.78 4.60
C GLY A 285 -19.41 20.40 4.36
N TYR A 286 -19.08 19.42 5.22
CA TYR A 286 -19.54 18.01 5.11
C TYR A 286 -19.06 17.32 3.84
N ASN A 287 -17.82 17.59 3.40
CA ASN A 287 -17.21 16.96 2.25
C ASN A 287 -16.94 15.46 2.50
N THR A 288 -17.84 14.61 2.02
CA THR A 288 -17.74 13.14 2.20
C THR A 288 -16.58 12.53 1.44
N LEU A 289 -16.05 13.18 0.37
CA LEU A 289 -14.89 12.69 -0.37
C LEU A 289 -13.61 12.69 0.49
N ALA A 290 -13.55 13.54 1.53
CA ALA A 290 -12.47 13.58 2.50
C ALA A 290 -12.72 12.73 3.77
N LYS A 291 -13.85 11.99 3.83
CA LYS A 291 -14.17 11.11 4.95
C LYS A 291 -13.39 9.81 4.85
N MET A 292 -12.49 9.59 5.80
CA MET A 292 -11.55 8.44 5.83
C MET A 292 -11.51 7.79 7.22
N ASN A 293 -11.12 6.52 7.27
CA ASN A 293 -10.78 5.76 8.48
C ASN A 293 -9.36 5.16 8.31
N PRO A 294 -8.40 5.50 9.18
CA PRO A 294 -8.47 6.50 10.27
C PRO A 294 -8.72 7.91 9.73
N PRO A 295 -9.32 8.81 10.56
CA PRO A 295 -9.69 10.14 10.08
C PRO A 295 -8.47 11.02 9.80
N LEU A 296 -8.61 11.94 8.84
CA LEU A 296 -7.64 13.01 8.59
C LEU A 296 -7.43 13.82 9.87
N ARG A 297 -6.18 14.07 10.25
CA ARG A 297 -5.79 14.72 11.50
C ARG A 297 -5.42 16.19 11.29
N GLN A 298 -4.59 16.74 12.14
CA GLN A 298 -4.13 18.13 12.09
C GLN A 298 -2.74 18.22 11.45
N GLN A 299 -2.32 19.45 11.10
CA GLN A 299 -1.03 19.68 10.48
C GLN A 299 0.15 19.14 11.29
N SER A 300 0.10 19.25 12.62
CA SER A 300 1.14 18.69 13.51
C SER A 300 1.29 17.17 13.39
N ASP A 301 0.22 16.46 13.07
CA ASP A 301 0.27 15.02 12.83
C ASP A 301 0.91 14.73 11.46
N ILE A 302 0.55 15.48 10.43
CA ILE A 302 1.18 15.40 9.10
C ILE A 302 2.69 15.65 9.21
N ASP A 303 3.10 16.68 9.93
CA ASP A 303 4.53 17.01 10.12
C ASP A 303 5.27 15.88 10.82
N ALA A 304 4.65 15.22 11.80
CA ALA A 304 5.22 14.06 12.49
C ALA A 304 5.31 12.81 11.59
N LEU A 305 4.32 12.56 10.74
CA LEU A 305 4.36 11.48 9.75
C LEU A 305 5.52 11.70 8.77
N ARG A 306 5.66 12.92 8.21
CA ARG A 306 6.75 13.28 7.31
C ARG A 306 8.12 13.11 7.99
N ALA A 307 8.25 13.55 9.24
CA ALA A 307 9.47 13.34 10.02
C ALA A 307 9.75 11.85 10.25
N GLY A 308 8.71 11.04 10.51
CA GLY A 308 8.80 9.59 10.64
C GLY A 308 9.23 8.88 9.35
N ILE A 309 8.83 9.40 8.19
CA ILE A 309 9.29 8.92 6.88
C ILE A 309 10.78 9.29 6.68
N ALA A 310 11.14 10.51 6.99
CA ALA A 310 12.51 10.99 6.81
C ALA A 310 13.53 10.24 7.70
N ASP A 311 13.17 9.91 8.94
CA ASP A 311 14.06 9.22 9.87
C ASP A 311 13.98 7.68 9.78
N GLY A 312 13.10 7.13 8.91
CA GLY A 312 12.94 5.70 8.66
C GLY A 312 12.06 4.97 9.69
N THR A 313 11.31 5.67 10.53
CA THR A 313 10.28 5.08 11.40
C THR A 313 9.14 4.51 10.58
N ILE A 314 8.62 5.28 9.62
CA ILE A 314 7.65 4.83 8.62
C ILE A 314 8.44 4.34 7.42
N THR A 315 8.26 3.07 7.07
CA THR A 315 9.09 2.36 6.11
C THR A 315 8.38 1.98 4.82
N VAL A 316 7.07 2.19 4.73
CA VAL A 316 6.24 1.84 3.58
C VAL A 316 5.30 2.99 3.25
N LEU A 317 5.06 3.21 1.97
CA LEU A 317 3.99 4.06 1.47
C LEU A 317 2.93 3.16 0.83
N ALA A 318 1.68 3.32 1.27
CA ALA A 318 0.54 2.54 0.79
C ALA A 318 -0.67 3.44 0.58
N THR A 319 -1.49 3.15 -0.43
CA THR A 319 -2.58 4.08 -0.80
C THR A 319 -3.80 3.97 0.10
N ASP A 320 -4.05 2.80 0.66
CA ASP A 320 -5.35 2.48 1.24
C ASP A 320 -6.48 2.81 0.26
N HIS A 321 -6.29 2.39 -1.00
CA HIS A 321 -7.26 2.59 -2.09
C HIS A 321 -8.58 1.93 -1.73
N ALA A 322 -9.58 2.74 -1.35
CA ALA A 322 -10.85 2.29 -0.78
C ALA A 322 -12.07 2.78 -1.58
N PRO A 323 -12.45 2.05 -2.64
CA PRO A 323 -13.52 2.41 -3.56
C PRO A 323 -14.92 2.39 -2.91
N HIS A 324 -15.70 3.42 -3.24
CA HIS A 324 -17.13 3.55 -2.91
C HIS A 324 -17.88 4.14 -4.08
N THR A 325 -19.19 3.82 -4.17
CA THR A 325 -20.02 4.38 -5.23
C THR A 325 -20.33 5.86 -4.97
N GLN A 326 -20.71 6.57 -6.03
CA GLN A 326 -21.07 7.97 -5.93
C GLN A 326 -22.34 8.15 -5.06
N GLU A 327 -23.27 7.22 -5.14
CA GLU A 327 -24.50 7.22 -4.33
C GLU A 327 -24.16 7.10 -2.84
N GLU A 328 -23.26 6.18 -2.46
CA GLU A 328 -22.83 6.02 -1.07
C GLU A 328 -22.13 7.27 -0.54
N LYS A 329 -21.28 7.91 -1.35
CA LYS A 329 -20.59 9.15 -0.97
C LYS A 329 -21.49 10.38 -1.00
N SER A 330 -22.68 10.30 -1.59
CA SER A 330 -23.71 11.36 -1.60
C SER A 330 -24.62 11.34 -0.38
N LEU A 331 -24.46 10.37 0.51
CA LEU A 331 -25.18 10.33 1.78
C LEU A 331 -24.74 11.47 2.70
N GLU A 332 -25.50 11.73 3.77
CA GLU A 332 -25.10 12.64 4.85
C GLU A 332 -23.74 12.24 5.39
N PHE A 333 -22.93 13.23 5.81
CA PHE A 333 -21.55 12.98 6.23
C PHE A 333 -21.41 11.89 7.29
N ALA A 334 -22.31 11.85 8.28
CA ALA A 334 -22.29 10.82 9.32
C ALA A 334 -22.56 9.40 8.75
N ALA A 335 -23.45 9.29 7.76
CA ALA A 335 -23.88 8.03 7.15
C ALA A 335 -22.99 7.58 5.98
N ALA A 336 -22.30 8.52 5.30
CA ALA A 336 -21.41 8.20 4.18
C ALA A 336 -20.28 7.27 4.63
N PRO A 337 -19.88 6.27 3.81
CA PRO A 337 -18.77 5.38 4.14
C PRO A 337 -17.43 6.10 4.14
N TYR A 338 -16.49 5.57 4.90
CA TYR A 338 -15.09 5.99 4.90
C TYR A 338 -14.38 5.40 3.68
N GLY A 339 -13.50 6.17 3.06
CA GLY A 339 -12.65 5.68 1.98
C GLY A 339 -12.34 6.73 0.93
N ILE A 340 -11.13 6.65 0.41
CA ILE A 340 -10.57 7.50 -0.66
C ILE A 340 -9.93 6.56 -1.68
N VAL A 341 -10.15 6.80 -2.98
CA VAL A 341 -9.38 6.11 -4.02
C VAL A 341 -8.11 6.89 -4.35
N GLY A 342 -7.00 6.19 -4.54
CA GLY A 342 -5.70 6.82 -4.67
C GLY A 342 -4.75 6.19 -5.69
N LEU A 343 -4.91 4.92 -6.10
CA LEU A 343 -3.94 4.22 -6.95
C LEU A 343 -3.59 4.99 -8.23
N ASP A 344 -4.56 5.50 -8.97
CA ASP A 344 -4.32 6.22 -10.22
C ASP A 344 -3.45 7.48 -10.07
N CYS A 345 -3.40 8.08 -8.87
CA CYS A 345 -2.72 9.34 -8.61
C CYS A 345 -1.77 9.32 -7.38
N ALA A 346 -1.46 8.16 -6.83
CA ALA A 346 -0.63 8.06 -5.62
C ALA A 346 0.78 8.62 -5.81
N LEU A 347 1.46 8.24 -6.89
CA LEU A 347 2.84 8.67 -7.14
C LEU A 347 3.00 10.20 -7.13
N PRO A 348 2.24 10.99 -7.91
CA PRO A 348 2.35 12.45 -7.85
C PRO A 348 1.94 13.04 -6.51
N LEU A 349 1.02 12.42 -5.78
CA LEU A 349 0.66 12.86 -4.43
C LEU A 349 1.82 12.64 -3.44
N TYR A 350 2.55 11.53 -3.52
CA TYR A 350 3.75 11.31 -2.72
C TYR A 350 4.88 12.27 -3.11
N ILE A 351 5.06 12.55 -4.41
CA ILE A 351 6.02 13.58 -4.87
C ILE A 351 5.67 14.93 -4.26
N LYS A 352 4.41 15.34 -4.31
CA LYS A 352 3.92 16.58 -3.72
C LYS A 352 4.09 16.64 -2.20
N ALA A 353 3.88 15.51 -1.51
CA ALA A 353 3.97 15.45 -0.04
C ALA A 353 5.42 15.41 0.48
N LEU A 354 6.34 14.80 -0.28
CA LEU A 354 7.64 14.38 0.24
C LEU A 354 8.84 14.91 -0.55
N ILE A 355 8.78 14.93 -1.90
CA ILE A 355 9.88 15.39 -2.75
C ILE A 355 9.88 16.91 -2.90
N GLU A 356 8.74 17.51 -3.27
CA GLU A 356 8.64 18.96 -3.47
C GLU A 356 9.04 19.76 -2.22
N PRO A 357 8.63 19.39 -0.99
CA PRO A 357 9.06 20.08 0.22
C PRO A 357 10.46 19.65 0.72
N GLY A 358 11.15 18.71 0.04
CA GLY A 358 12.48 18.24 0.41
C GLY A 358 12.51 17.39 1.68
N VAL A 359 11.44 16.67 2.00
CA VAL A 359 11.38 15.76 3.15
C VAL A 359 12.28 14.54 2.92
N ILE A 360 12.25 13.99 1.70
CA ILE A 360 13.11 12.89 1.23
C ILE A 360 13.54 13.15 -0.22
N ASP A 361 14.49 12.37 -0.70
CA ASP A 361 14.95 12.34 -2.09
C ASP A 361 14.29 11.20 -2.89
N TRP A 362 14.55 11.15 -4.20
CA TRP A 362 14.03 10.14 -5.11
C TRP A 362 14.43 8.71 -4.73
N PRO A 363 15.71 8.42 -4.41
CA PRO A 363 16.10 7.08 -3.95
C PRO A 363 15.26 6.61 -2.77
N LYS A 364 15.02 7.47 -1.78
CA LYS A 364 14.21 7.13 -0.62
C LYS A 364 12.74 6.93 -0.98
N LEU A 365 12.16 7.73 -1.88
CA LEU A 365 10.78 7.53 -2.35
C LEU A 365 10.62 6.16 -3.03
N ILE A 366 11.54 5.82 -3.94
CA ILE A 366 11.50 4.53 -4.64
C ILE A 366 11.71 3.37 -3.66
N GLU A 367 12.62 3.49 -2.68
CA GLU A 367 12.80 2.48 -1.62
C GLU A 367 11.48 2.16 -0.89
N LEU A 368 10.73 3.22 -0.50
CA LEU A 368 9.47 3.11 0.25
C LEU A 368 8.32 2.52 -0.58
N LEU A 369 8.40 2.59 -1.90
CA LEU A 369 7.38 2.10 -2.85
C LEU A 369 7.78 0.77 -3.53
N THR A 370 8.99 0.24 -3.30
CA THR A 370 9.49 -0.95 -4.00
C THR A 370 10.03 -2.01 -3.03
N ILE A 371 11.30 -1.92 -2.65
CA ILE A 371 11.97 -2.97 -1.88
C ILE A 371 11.42 -3.10 -0.46
N ASN A 372 10.98 -2.02 0.17
CA ASN A 372 10.44 -2.08 1.53
C ASN A 372 9.10 -2.83 1.58
N PRO A 373 8.06 -2.51 0.75
CA PRO A 373 6.85 -3.33 0.69
C PRO A 373 7.11 -4.76 0.17
N ALA A 374 8.08 -4.97 -0.73
CA ALA A 374 8.47 -6.32 -1.13
C ALA A 374 8.97 -7.14 0.06
N ARG A 375 9.87 -6.58 0.88
CA ARG A 375 10.35 -7.21 2.12
C ARG A 375 9.26 -7.40 3.16
N LEU A 376 8.36 -6.42 3.29
CA LEU A 376 7.21 -6.52 4.19
C LEU A 376 6.35 -7.74 3.86
N CYS A 377 6.00 -7.93 2.62
CA CYS A 377 5.14 -9.02 2.16
C CYS A 377 5.91 -10.32 1.83
N GLY A 378 7.26 -10.31 1.88
CA GLY A 378 8.08 -11.48 1.53
C GLY A 378 7.93 -11.87 0.06
N LEU A 379 8.01 -10.88 -0.84
CA LEU A 379 7.88 -11.05 -2.28
C LEU A 379 9.27 -11.23 -2.90
N ASP A 380 9.71 -12.46 -3.02
CA ASP A 380 10.99 -12.79 -3.62
C ASP A 380 11.03 -12.37 -5.10
N GLY A 381 12.17 -11.81 -5.52
CA GLY A 381 12.37 -11.33 -6.90
C GLY A 381 11.74 -9.97 -7.23
N LYS A 382 11.01 -9.34 -6.30
CA LYS A 382 10.38 -8.04 -6.51
C LYS A 382 11.08 -6.89 -5.76
N GLY A 383 10.82 -5.65 -6.17
CA GLY A 383 11.38 -4.45 -5.55
C GLY A 383 12.83 -4.16 -5.91
N THR A 384 13.38 -4.84 -6.91
CA THR A 384 14.71 -4.63 -7.49
C THR A 384 14.70 -4.99 -8.97
N LEU A 385 15.67 -4.46 -9.73
CA LEU A 385 15.97 -4.84 -11.11
C LEU A 385 17.32 -5.56 -11.23
N ALA A 386 17.85 -6.09 -10.13
CA ALA A 386 19.05 -6.91 -10.18
C ALA A 386 18.87 -8.10 -11.14
N PRO A 387 19.91 -8.52 -11.89
CA PRO A 387 19.80 -9.66 -12.81
C PRO A 387 19.22 -10.90 -12.12
N GLY A 388 18.21 -11.52 -12.75
CA GLY A 388 17.45 -12.66 -12.22
C GLY A 388 16.18 -12.29 -11.44
N SER A 389 15.95 -11.01 -11.12
CA SER A 389 14.67 -10.53 -10.53
C SER A 389 13.55 -10.54 -11.58
N ASP A 390 12.32 -10.39 -11.11
CA ASP A 390 11.14 -10.25 -11.98
C ASP A 390 11.26 -8.98 -12.85
N ALA A 391 10.85 -9.08 -14.11
CA ALA A 391 10.86 -7.97 -15.05
C ALA A 391 9.68 -7.02 -14.84
N ASP A 392 9.55 -6.51 -13.61
CA ASP A 392 8.54 -5.53 -13.21
C ASP A 392 9.18 -4.15 -13.14
N VAL A 393 8.75 -3.24 -14.03
CA VAL A 393 9.37 -1.92 -14.20
C VAL A 393 8.32 -0.83 -14.23
N THR A 394 8.61 0.28 -13.57
CA THR A 394 7.85 1.53 -13.70
C THR A 394 8.72 2.61 -14.32
N LEU A 395 8.22 3.21 -15.39
CA LEU A 395 8.82 4.36 -16.06
C LEU A 395 8.14 5.63 -15.55
N ILE A 396 8.92 6.53 -14.97
CA ILE A 396 8.41 7.75 -14.34
C ILE A 396 8.95 8.96 -15.08
N ASP A 397 8.06 9.82 -15.56
CA ASP A 397 8.44 11.18 -15.96
C ASP A 397 8.37 12.07 -14.70
N PRO A 398 9.53 12.49 -14.14
CA PRO A 398 9.57 13.27 -12.91
C PRO A 398 9.12 14.72 -13.10
N ASP A 399 9.07 15.20 -14.34
CA ASP A 399 8.81 16.59 -14.68
C ASP A 399 7.42 16.84 -15.27
N ALA A 400 6.68 15.79 -15.61
CA ALA A 400 5.34 15.90 -16.17
C ALA A 400 4.40 16.65 -15.22
N GLU A 401 3.91 17.82 -15.64
CA GLU A 401 2.86 18.55 -14.93
C GLU A 401 1.49 18.20 -15.53
N TRP A 402 0.54 17.88 -14.67
CA TRP A 402 -0.81 17.53 -15.11
C TRP A 402 -1.84 17.78 -14.00
N THR A 403 -3.12 17.82 -14.39
CA THR A 403 -4.22 18.00 -13.46
C THR A 403 -4.89 16.65 -13.22
N ILE A 404 -5.12 16.29 -11.97
CA ILE A 404 -5.88 15.09 -11.60
C ILE A 404 -7.32 15.28 -12.07
N ASP A 405 -7.77 14.38 -12.95
CA ASP A 405 -9.16 14.28 -13.42
C ASP A 405 -9.67 12.89 -13.08
N ILE A 406 -10.54 12.82 -12.10
CA ILE A 406 -11.12 11.54 -11.64
C ILE A 406 -11.89 10.80 -12.74
N ASN A 407 -12.34 11.48 -13.79
CA ASN A 407 -13.01 10.83 -14.93
C ASN A 407 -12.03 10.01 -15.79
N GLN A 408 -10.73 10.26 -15.68
CA GLN A 408 -9.68 9.52 -16.38
C GLN A 408 -9.15 8.32 -15.55
N PHE A 409 -9.62 8.14 -14.31
CA PHE A 409 -9.21 7.01 -13.48
C PHE A 409 -9.67 5.68 -14.08
N ALA A 410 -8.81 4.69 -14.03
CA ALA A 410 -9.12 3.33 -14.44
C ALA A 410 -9.97 2.59 -13.37
N SER A 411 -9.90 3.00 -12.10
CA SER A 411 -10.82 2.56 -11.06
C SER A 411 -12.28 2.82 -11.45
N LYS A 412 -13.21 1.99 -11.02
CA LYS A 412 -14.66 2.24 -11.15
C LYS A 412 -15.12 3.40 -10.28
N ALA A 413 -14.47 3.60 -9.13
CA ALA A 413 -14.86 4.60 -8.15
C ALA A 413 -14.29 5.99 -8.48
N ARG A 414 -14.95 7.01 -7.94
CA ARG A 414 -14.59 8.43 -8.15
C ARG A 414 -14.47 9.19 -6.82
N ASN A 415 -14.42 8.49 -5.68
CA ASN A 415 -14.35 9.09 -4.35
C ASN A 415 -12.92 9.54 -4.01
N CYS A 416 -12.45 10.57 -4.73
CA CYS A 416 -11.12 11.15 -4.59
C CYS A 416 -11.22 12.66 -4.30
N PRO A 417 -10.67 13.15 -3.19
CA PRO A 417 -10.69 14.57 -2.83
C PRO A 417 -9.65 15.42 -3.58
N PHE A 418 -8.81 14.80 -4.40
CA PHE A 418 -7.72 15.46 -5.12
C PHE A 418 -8.08 15.86 -6.55
N ASP A 419 -9.36 15.71 -6.94
CA ASP A 419 -9.85 16.14 -8.26
C ASP A 419 -9.54 17.62 -8.50
N GLY A 420 -9.03 17.92 -9.70
CA GLY A 420 -8.63 19.28 -10.08
C GLY A 420 -7.28 19.75 -9.51
N TRP A 421 -6.56 18.93 -8.74
CA TRP A 421 -5.23 19.32 -8.26
C TRP A 421 -4.19 19.25 -9.37
N THR A 422 -3.41 20.31 -9.52
CA THR A 422 -2.20 20.30 -10.36
C THR A 422 -1.07 19.63 -9.58
N VAL A 423 -0.46 18.63 -10.21
CA VAL A 423 0.58 17.78 -9.63
C VAL A 423 1.74 17.60 -10.61
N ARG A 424 2.89 17.20 -10.09
CA ARG A 424 4.10 16.91 -10.85
C ARG A 424 4.48 15.44 -10.70
N GLY A 425 5.06 14.89 -11.77
CA GLY A 425 5.48 13.50 -11.84
C GLY A 425 4.35 12.56 -12.26
N ARG A 426 4.66 11.61 -13.15
CA ARG A 426 3.68 10.67 -13.68
C ARG A 426 4.33 9.34 -14.05
N ALA A 427 3.69 8.24 -13.75
CA ALA A 427 4.04 6.95 -14.33
C ALA A 427 3.60 6.94 -15.81
N VAL A 428 4.54 6.87 -16.74
CA VAL A 428 4.29 6.93 -18.19
C VAL A 428 4.41 5.56 -18.86
N GLY A 429 4.92 4.56 -18.14
CA GLY A 429 4.98 3.17 -18.58
C GLY A 429 5.00 2.22 -17.39
N THR A 430 4.33 1.09 -17.54
CA THR A 430 4.27 0.02 -16.53
C THR A 430 4.46 -1.31 -17.23
N ILE A 431 5.47 -2.06 -16.83
CA ILE A 431 5.86 -3.37 -17.40
C ILE A 431 5.72 -4.39 -16.28
N VAL A 432 5.03 -5.49 -16.54
CA VAL A 432 4.82 -6.59 -15.59
C VAL A 432 5.25 -7.89 -16.25
N GLY A 433 6.18 -8.60 -15.62
CA GLY A 433 6.74 -9.84 -16.15
C GLY A 433 7.34 -9.66 -17.56
N GLY A 434 7.97 -8.51 -17.83
CA GLY A 434 8.55 -8.17 -19.13
C GLY A 434 7.54 -7.73 -20.20
N VAL A 435 6.24 -7.69 -19.88
CA VAL A 435 5.18 -7.28 -20.81
C VAL A 435 4.68 -5.88 -20.48
N ARG A 436 4.70 -4.98 -21.47
CA ARG A 436 4.19 -3.62 -21.31
C ARG A 436 2.67 -3.65 -21.14
N LYS A 437 2.18 -3.11 -20.02
CA LYS A 437 0.74 -3.00 -19.70
C LYS A 437 0.22 -1.56 -19.88
N LYS A 438 1.14 -0.57 -19.84
CA LYS A 438 0.86 0.85 -20.10
C LYS A 438 1.95 1.47 -20.95
#